data_149c951393b2267d39cd34f87070c3a4
#
_entry.id   149c951393b2267d39cd34f87070c3a4
#
_cell.length_a   1.000
_cell.length_b   1.000
_cell.length_c   1.000
_cell.angle_alpha   90.00
_cell.angle_beta   90.00
_cell.angle_gamma   90.00
#
_symmetry.space_group_name_H-M   'P 1'
#
loop_
_entity.id
_entity.type
_entity.pdbx_description
1 polymer ?
#
loop_
_entity_poly.entity_id
_entity_poly.type
_entity_poly.pdbx_seq_one_letter_code
_entity_poly.pdbx_strand_id
1 'polypeptide(L)'
;MNFWDKIFLKGIKKFPYGSLQIEWPDGKFQKIDAIHKGPNAKLKIVDSNVVREIIQGGSIKFAELYISKRIITNNLTNLMHYCALNNDQAEETFKITIFRYLYNKYLHFKNKNTKIQAKKNISHHYDLGNQFYKYWLDKSMTYSSAIFNGKNDNLELAQNNKYQKLADLSSIKKGDNILEIGCGWGGFSEFLAKNYDCQITALTISREQFKFTTERMEKANLTSKVKVVFCDYRNIKGQFDKVLSIEMFEAVGREYWKTFFEKIKTILKPNGNVGLQLITIDDKIYNVYKNNPDFIQKYIFPGGMLPSVEVLKNIIENTSFRINSINSYSNDYAKTLNIWNKEFNRNWTKIEKLGFDERFKLLWNYYLSYCEGGFLSKNIDLKQINLKLN
;
A
#
# COMPACT_ATOMS: atom_id res chain seq x y z
N MET A 1 -0.05 -36.35 -12.73
CA MET A 1 -1.11 -35.35 -12.41
C MET A 1 -2.20 -35.98 -11.57
N ASN A 2 -2.41 -35.46 -10.35
CA ASN A 2 -3.46 -35.89 -9.43
C ASN A 2 -4.82 -35.22 -9.72
N PHE A 3 -5.84 -35.52 -8.90
CA PHE A 3 -7.19 -34.95 -9.02
C PHE A 3 -7.20 -33.40 -8.90
N TRP A 4 -6.43 -32.86 -7.97
CA TRP A 4 -6.35 -31.41 -7.72
C TRP A 4 -5.66 -30.67 -8.87
N ASP A 5 -4.65 -31.28 -9.48
CA ASP A 5 -3.96 -30.73 -10.65
C ASP A 5 -4.92 -30.55 -11.83
N LYS A 6 -5.82 -31.53 -12.03
CA LYS A 6 -6.85 -31.46 -13.10
C LYS A 6 -7.86 -30.34 -12.86
N ILE A 7 -8.30 -30.16 -11.59
CA ILE A 7 -9.21 -29.05 -11.21
C ILE A 7 -8.52 -27.71 -11.44
N PHE A 8 -7.28 -27.57 -10.99
CA PHE A 8 -6.50 -26.34 -11.15
C PHE A 8 -6.33 -25.97 -12.61
N LEU A 9 -5.92 -26.91 -13.45
CA LEU A 9 -5.79 -26.69 -14.89
C LEU A 9 -7.11 -26.33 -15.56
N LYS A 10 -8.20 -26.99 -15.19
CA LYS A 10 -9.53 -26.67 -15.71
C LYS A 10 -9.93 -25.23 -15.34
N GLY A 11 -9.54 -24.77 -14.14
CA GLY A 11 -9.76 -23.41 -13.69
C GLY A 11 -8.93 -22.39 -14.46
N ILE A 12 -7.62 -22.61 -14.54
CA ILE A 12 -6.69 -21.67 -15.21
C ILE A 12 -6.96 -21.54 -16.70
N LYS A 13 -7.41 -22.61 -17.37
CA LYS A 13 -7.81 -22.56 -18.79
C LYS A 13 -8.94 -21.56 -19.08
N LYS A 14 -9.67 -21.13 -18.07
CA LYS A 14 -10.73 -20.11 -18.18
C LYS A 14 -10.21 -18.68 -18.03
N PHE A 15 -8.95 -18.50 -17.63
CA PHE A 15 -8.38 -17.18 -17.42
C PHE A 15 -8.25 -16.44 -18.74
N PRO A 16 -8.82 -15.22 -18.85
CA PRO A 16 -8.90 -14.50 -20.11
C PRO A 16 -7.60 -13.81 -20.56
N TYR A 17 -6.62 -13.59 -19.65
CA TYR A 17 -5.44 -12.76 -19.92
C TYR A 17 -4.12 -13.49 -19.72
N GLY A 18 -3.17 -13.23 -20.62
CA GLY A 18 -1.76 -13.62 -20.50
C GLY A 18 -1.47 -15.09 -20.76
N SER A 19 -0.34 -15.57 -20.27
CA SER A 19 0.03 -16.98 -20.37
C SER A 19 0.68 -17.47 -19.07
N LEU A 20 0.47 -18.77 -18.74
CA LEU A 20 1.11 -19.42 -17.62
C LEU A 20 1.84 -20.69 -18.09
N GLN A 21 3.14 -20.75 -17.81
CA GLN A 21 3.93 -21.96 -17.95
C GLN A 21 4.11 -22.60 -16.58
N ILE A 22 3.65 -23.85 -16.43
CA ILE A 22 3.76 -24.64 -15.19
C ILE A 22 4.83 -25.71 -15.39
N GLU A 23 5.77 -25.78 -14.43
CA GLU A 23 6.66 -26.91 -14.24
C GLU A 23 6.14 -27.76 -13.09
N TRP A 24 5.77 -28.99 -13.37
CA TRP A 24 5.20 -29.93 -12.40
C TRP A 24 6.30 -30.66 -11.62
N PRO A 25 5.99 -31.29 -10.45
CA PRO A 25 6.96 -32.02 -9.65
C PRO A 25 7.64 -33.21 -10.39
N ASP A 26 7.01 -33.72 -11.41
CA ASP A 26 7.58 -34.78 -12.28
C ASP A 26 8.46 -34.23 -13.41
N GLY A 27 8.76 -32.94 -13.41
CA GLY A 27 9.58 -32.27 -14.42
C GLY A 27 8.87 -31.95 -15.73
N LYS A 28 7.59 -32.29 -15.88
CA LYS A 28 6.82 -31.95 -17.07
C LYS A 28 6.45 -30.47 -17.10
N PHE A 29 6.46 -29.91 -18.31
CA PHE A 29 6.03 -28.55 -18.57
C PHE A 29 4.67 -28.52 -19.21
N GLN A 30 3.86 -27.55 -18.81
CA GLN A 30 2.58 -27.26 -19.45
C GLN A 30 2.42 -25.76 -19.63
N LYS A 31 2.13 -25.32 -20.84
CA LYS A 31 1.83 -23.94 -21.17
C LYS A 31 0.33 -23.77 -21.40
N ILE A 32 -0.23 -22.72 -20.87
CA ILE A 32 -1.62 -22.29 -21.04
C ILE A 32 -1.59 -20.86 -21.54
N ASP A 33 -2.06 -20.64 -22.74
CA ASP A 33 -2.20 -19.33 -23.35
C ASP A 33 -3.66 -18.91 -23.27
N ALA A 34 -3.91 -17.67 -22.82
CA ALA A 34 -5.23 -17.07 -22.75
C ALA A 34 -5.61 -16.39 -24.08
N ILE A 35 -6.88 -16.00 -24.21
CA ILE A 35 -7.42 -15.34 -25.41
C ILE A 35 -6.84 -13.93 -25.55
N HIS A 36 -6.71 -13.19 -24.45
CA HIS A 36 -6.23 -11.81 -24.46
C HIS A 36 -4.75 -11.73 -24.08
N LYS A 37 -4.05 -10.76 -24.67
CA LYS A 37 -2.65 -10.45 -24.30
C LYS A 37 -2.55 -10.05 -22.83
N GLY A 38 -1.44 -10.42 -22.21
CA GLY A 38 -1.12 -10.11 -20.81
C GLY A 38 0.28 -10.58 -20.45
N PRO A 39 0.62 -10.61 -19.17
CA PRO A 39 1.93 -11.05 -18.71
C PRO A 39 2.17 -12.54 -19.00
N ASN A 40 3.44 -12.87 -19.28
CA ASN A 40 3.90 -14.24 -19.40
C ASN A 40 4.45 -14.69 -18.04
N ALA A 41 3.71 -15.52 -17.33
CA ALA A 41 4.07 -16.01 -16.01
C ALA A 41 4.66 -17.42 -16.06
N LYS A 42 5.58 -17.72 -15.13
CA LYS A 42 6.12 -19.07 -14.91
C LYS A 42 5.92 -19.48 -13.47
N LEU A 43 5.53 -20.72 -13.27
CA LEU A 43 5.26 -21.30 -11.97
C LEU A 43 5.86 -22.69 -11.90
N LYS A 44 6.82 -22.92 -10.99
CA LYS A 44 7.32 -24.26 -10.65
C LYS A 44 6.64 -24.71 -9.36
N ILE A 45 6.04 -25.89 -9.42
CA ILE A 45 5.40 -26.58 -8.30
C ILE A 45 6.36 -27.66 -7.81
N VAL A 46 6.77 -27.56 -6.53
CA VAL A 46 7.84 -28.42 -6.00
C VAL A 46 7.32 -29.79 -5.58
N ASP A 47 6.10 -29.84 -5.03
CA ASP A 47 5.51 -31.11 -4.58
C ASP A 47 4.01 -31.21 -4.90
N SER A 48 3.48 -32.43 -4.84
CA SER A 48 2.12 -32.78 -5.27
C SER A 48 0.99 -32.22 -4.40
N ASN A 49 1.28 -31.70 -3.20
CA ASN A 49 0.27 -31.14 -2.29
C ASN A 49 0.02 -29.64 -2.54
N VAL A 50 0.96 -28.96 -3.20
CA VAL A 50 0.93 -27.50 -3.43
C VAL A 50 -0.40 -27.06 -4.05
N VAL A 51 -0.83 -27.72 -5.11
CA VAL A 51 -2.08 -27.35 -5.82
C VAL A 51 -3.30 -27.49 -4.93
N ARG A 52 -3.41 -28.57 -4.16
CA ARG A 52 -4.48 -28.76 -3.19
C ARG A 52 -4.50 -27.63 -2.16
N GLU A 53 -3.32 -27.29 -1.63
CA GLU A 53 -3.19 -26.23 -0.63
C GLU A 53 -3.56 -24.86 -1.20
N ILE A 54 -3.21 -24.53 -2.47
CA ILE A 54 -3.64 -23.31 -3.14
C ILE A 54 -5.16 -23.24 -3.23
N ILE A 55 -5.80 -24.29 -3.73
CA ILE A 55 -7.26 -24.33 -3.90
C ILE A 55 -7.98 -24.17 -2.54
N GLN A 56 -7.48 -24.82 -1.49
CA GLN A 56 -8.08 -24.78 -0.16
C GLN A 56 -7.79 -23.47 0.59
N GLY A 57 -6.58 -22.93 0.48
CA GLY A 57 -6.10 -21.79 1.28
C GLY A 57 -6.06 -20.44 0.54
N GLY A 58 -6.24 -20.44 -0.79
CA GLY A 58 -6.31 -19.24 -1.64
C GLY A 58 -5.02 -18.40 -1.64
N SER A 59 -5.17 -17.08 -1.83
CA SER A 59 -4.07 -16.14 -2.02
C SER A 59 -3.08 -16.09 -0.84
N ILE A 60 -3.56 -16.22 0.39
CA ILE A 60 -2.68 -16.25 1.57
C ILE A 60 -1.82 -17.52 1.55
N LYS A 61 -2.42 -18.68 1.26
CA LYS A 61 -1.68 -19.94 1.18
C LYS A 61 -0.68 -19.92 0.02
N PHE A 62 -1.03 -19.30 -1.09
CA PHE A 62 -0.11 -19.10 -2.22
C PHE A 62 1.14 -18.32 -1.78
N ALA A 63 0.98 -17.24 -1.02
CA ALA A 63 2.09 -16.49 -0.45
C ALA A 63 2.96 -17.36 0.49
N GLU A 64 2.34 -18.11 1.40
CA GLU A 64 3.03 -19.00 2.34
C GLU A 64 3.84 -20.09 1.62
N LEU A 65 3.30 -20.65 0.53
CA LEU A 65 3.97 -21.63 -0.30
C LEU A 65 5.18 -21.03 -1.05
N TYR A 66 5.07 -19.78 -1.51
CA TYR A 66 6.22 -19.08 -2.08
C TYR A 66 7.30 -18.81 -1.03
N ILE A 67 6.92 -18.30 0.14
CA ILE A 67 7.84 -18.01 1.24
C ILE A 67 8.55 -19.27 1.76
N SER A 68 7.88 -20.42 1.68
CA SER A 68 8.46 -21.74 2.01
C SER A 68 9.18 -22.44 0.85
N LYS A 69 9.36 -21.75 -0.29
CA LYS A 69 10.02 -22.28 -1.51
C LYS A 69 9.36 -23.52 -2.13
N ARG A 70 8.08 -23.75 -1.83
CA ARG A 70 7.28 -24.82 -2.45
C ARG A 70 6.63 -24.37 -3.76
N ILE A 71 6.61 -23.05 -4.00
CA ILE A 71 6.35 -22.41 -5.28
C ILE A 71 7.58 -21.60 -5.66
N ILE A 72 8.05 -21.73 -6.90
CA ILE A 72 9.20 -21.00 -7.43
C ILE A 72 8.79 -20.34 -8.74
N THR A 73 9.27 -19.12 -8.95
CA THR A 73 9.10 -18.39 -10.21
C THR A 73 10.36 -17.59 -10.52
N ASN A 74 10.62 -17.37 -11.80
CA ASN A 74 11.74 -16.52 -12.23
C ASN A 74 11.39 -15.03 -12.29
N ASN A 75 10.10 -14.69 -12.24
CA ASN A 75 9.61 -13.31 -12.21
C ASN A 75 8.31 -13.24 -11.39
N LEU A 76 8.45 -12.88 -10.13
CA LEU A 76 7.34 -12.84 -9.19
C LEU A 76 6.33 -11.75 -9.55
N THR A 77 6.77 -10.58 -10.00
CA THR A 77 5.88 -9.50 -10.44
C THR A 77 5.00 -9.92 -11.60
N ASN A 78 5.57 -10.59 -12.63
CA ASN A 78 4.76 -11.09 -13.75
C ASN A 78 3.73 -12.12 -13.29
N LEU A 79 4.10 -12.99 -12.34
CA LEU A 79 3.18 -13.97 -11.77
C LEU A 79 2.06 -13.28 -10.97
N MET A 80 2.37 -12.28 -10.15
CA MET A 80 1.38 -11.50 -9.40
C MET A 80 0.47 -10.70 -10.34
N HIS A 81 1.03 -10.08 -11.37
CA HIS A 81 0.25 -9.36 -12.38
C HIS A 81 -0.69 -10.30 -13.16
N TYR A 82 -0.22 -11.49 -13.53
CA TYR A 82 -1.06 -12.52 -14.14
C TYR A 82 -2.21 -12.93 -13.23
N CYS A 83 -1.94 -13.19 -11.96
CA CYS A 83 -2.98 -13.54 -10.97
C CYS A 83 -3.98 -12.39 -10.77
N ALA A 84 -3.50 -11.15 -10.67
CA ALA A 84 -4.33 -9.98 -10.45
C ALA A 84 -5.27 -9.67 -11.64
N LEU A 85 -4.77 -9.77 -12.88
CA LEU A 85 -5.61 -9.59 -14.08
C LEU A 85 -6.71 -10.64 -14.23
N ASN A 86 -6.54 -11.83 -13.65
CA ASN A 86 -7.47 -12.94 -13.74
C ASN A 86 -8.23 -13.19 -12.42
N ASN A 87 -8.20 -12.21 -11.48
CA ASN A 87 -8.76 -12.39 -10.13
C ASN A 87 -10.25 -12.73 -10.15
N ASP A 88 -11.04 -12.02 -10.95
CA ASP A 88 -12.50 -12.23 -11.02
C ASP A 88 -12.83 -13.67 -11.44
N GLN A 89 -12.15 -14.18 -12.48
CA GLN A 89 -12.33 -15.54 -12.94
C GLN A 89 -11.82 -16.59 -11.95
N ALA A 90 -10.75 -16.26 -11.20
CA ALA A 90 -10.22 -17.13 -10.15
C ALA A 90 -11.22 -17.24 -8.98
N GLU A 91 -11.84 -16.16 -8.57
CA GLU A 91 -12.87 -16.15 -7.51
C GLU A 91 -14.12 -16.94 -7.89
N GLU A 92 -14.59 -16.81 -9.13
CA GLU A 92 -15.72 -17.61 -9.64
C GLU A 92 -15.40 -19.10 -9.69
N THR A 93 -14.17 -19.45 -10.07
CA THR A 93 -13.74 -20.83 -10.29
C THR A 93 -13.40 -21.56 -9.00
N PHE A 94 -12.70 -20.87 -8.07
CA PHE A 94 -12.20 -21.43 -6.81
C PHE A 94 -12.96 -20.86 -5.60
N LYS A 95 -14.28 -21.09 -5.52
CA LYS A 95 -15.16 -20.53 -4.48
C LYS A 95 -14.63 -20.76 -3.07
N ILE A 96 -14.67 -19.68 -2.26
CA ILE A 96 -14.23 -19.69 -0.86
C ILE A 96 -15.10 -20.61 -0.01
N THR A 97 -14.49 -21.50 0.77
CA THR A 97 -15.22 -22.34 1.74
C THR A 97 -15.72 -21.51 2.94
N ILE A 98 -16.89 -21.88 3.52
CA ILE A 98 -17.48 -21.24 4.71
C ILE A 98 -16.48 -21.15 5.88
N PHE A 99 -15.67 -22.18 6.10
CA PHE A 99 -14.64 -22.17 7.15
C PHE A 99 -13.58 -21.08 6.97
N ARG A 100 -13.15 -20.81 5.74
CA ARG A 100 -12.21 -19.74 5.41
C ARG A 100 -12.83 -18.37 5.66
N TYR A 101 -14.11 -18.18 5.34
CA TYR A 101 -14.85 -16.96 5.63
C TYR A 101 -14.91 -16.66 7.14
N LEU A 102 -15.24 -17.64 7.99
CA LEU A 102 -15.33 -17.47 9.44
C LEU A 102 -13.96 -17.16 10.07
N TYR A 103 -12.90 -17.85 9.63
CA TYR A 103 -11.54 -17.59 10.07
C TYR A 103 -11.06 -16.18 9.70
N ASN A 104 -11.33 -15.75 8.47
CA ASN A 104 -11.00 -14.41 7.99
C ASN A 104 -11.72 -13.32 8.80
N LYS A 105 -13.00 -13.52 9.12
CA LYS A 105 -13.80 -12.61 9.95
C LYS A 105 -13.22 -12.48 11.37
N TYR A 106 -12.76 -13.56 11.96
CA TYR A 106 -12.07 -13.55 13.26
C TYR A 106 -10.76 -12.74 13.21
N LEU A 107 -9.93 -12.93 12.19
CA LEU A 107 -8.68 -12.17 12.01
C LEU A 107 -8.95 -10.66 11.87
N HIS A 108 -9.95 -10.29 11.10
CA HIS A 108 -10.34 -8.87 10.93
C HIS A 108 -10.79 -8.25 12.26
N PHE A 109 -11.60 -8.96 13.04
CA PHE A 109 -12.05 -8.48 14.36
C PHE A 109 -10.88 -8.25 15.32
N LYS A 110 -9.89 -9.13 15.35
CA LYS A 110 -8.72 -9.06 16.23
C LYS A 110 -7.83 -7.83 15.94
N ASN A 111 -7.77 -7.38 14.68
CA ASN A 111 -6.85 -6.34 14.22
C ASN A 111 -7.49 -4.95 14.06
N LYS A 112 -8.69 -4.70 14.60
CA LYS A 112 -9.38 -3.40 14.52
C LYS A 112 -8.51 -2.25 15.03
N ASN A 113 -8.46 -1.14 14.30
CA ASN A 113 -7.62 0.04 14.58
C ASN A 113 -8.19 0.95 15.69
N THR A 114 -8.46 0.39 16.88
CA THR A 114 -8.65 1.22 18.09
C THR A 114 -7.39 2.07 18.36
N LYS A 115 -7.48 3.13 19.17
CA LYS A 115 -6.31 3.99 19.47
C LYS A 115 -5.11 3.19 20.01
N ILE A 116 -5.34 2.14 20.80
CA ILE A 116 -4.29 1.27 21.35
C ILE A 116 -3.75 0.32 20.28
N GLN A 117 -4.64 -0.33 19.52
CA GLN A 117 -4.25 -1.30 18.51
C GLN A 117 -3.58 -0.65 17.29
N ALA A 118 -4.00 0.55 16.90
CA ALA A 118 -3.37 1.32 15.83
C ALA A 118 -1.88 1.60 16.13
N LYS A 119 -1.54 1.96 17.38
CA LYS A 119 -0.12 2.09 17.79
C LYS A 119 0.65 0.78 17.65
N LYS A 120 0.07 -0.35 18.07
CA LYS A 120 0.71 -1.67 17.95
C LYS A 120 0.89 -2.10 16.51
N ASN A 121 -0.13 -1.89 15.67
CA ASN A 121 -0.09 -2.25 14.26
C ASN A 121 0.99 -1.44 13.51
N ILE A 122 1.11 -0.14 13.82
CA ILE A 122 2.13 0.73 13.24
C ILE A 122 3.52 0.37 13.76
N SER A 123 3.70 0.17 15.09
CA SER A 123 4.98 -0.28 15.64
C SER A 123 5.45 -1.56 14.98
N HIS A 124 4.58 -2.56 14.84
CA HIS A 124 4.95 -3.85 14.23
C HIS A 124 5.56 -3.70 12.82
N HIS A 125 5.08 -2.74 12.04
CA HIS A 125 5.60 -2.53 10.68
C HIS A 125 6.85 -1.64 10.67
N TYR A 126 6.88 -0.55 11.47
CA TYR A 126 7.99 0.43 11.45
C TYR A 126 9.13 0.09 12.41
N ASP A 127 8.95 -0.85 13.33
CA ASP A 127 10.01 -1.34 14.25
C ASP A 127 11.05 -2.23 13.56
N LEU A 128 10.99 -2.39 12.23
CA LEU A 128 12.08 -2.98 11.41
C LEU A 128 13.37 -2.12 11.44
N GLY A 129 13.27 -0.90 11.96
CA GLY A 129 14.38 0.02 12.17
C GLY A 129 14.66 0.93 10.98
N ASN A 130 15.08 2.17 11.28
CA ASN A 130 15.36 3.20 10.25
C ASN A 130 16.46 2.75 9.27
N GLN A 131 17.44 1.95 9.74
CA GLN A 131 18.54 1.47 8.90
C GLN A 131 18.04 0.51 7.80
N PHE A 132 17.04 -0.32 8.11
CA PHE A 132 16.40 -1.20 7.14
C PHE A 132 15.81 -0.40 5.97
N TYR A 133 15.02 0.63 6.26
CA TYR A 133 14.38 1.47 5.25
C TYR A 133 15.39 2.27 4.42
N LYS A 134 16.49 2.75 5.01
CA LYS A 134 17.56 3.48 4.32
C LYS A 134 18.22 2.70 3.20
N TYR A 135 18.19 1.37 3.24
CA TYR A 135 18.86 0.56 2.22
C TYR A 135 18.08 0.44 0.91
N TRP A 136 16.79 0.78 0.88
CA TRP A 136 15.97 0.61 -0.32
C TRP A 136 15.01 1.76 -0.62
N LEU A 137 14.77 2.68 0.32
CA LEU A 137 14.11 3.94 0.03
C LEU A 137 15.11 4.96 -0.56
N ASP A 138 14.57 6.04 -1.13
CA ASP A 138 15.34 7.21 -1.54
C ASP A 138 15.88 8.01 -0.33
N LYS A 139 16.72 9.01 -0.58
CA LYS A 139 17.34 9.83 0.49
C LYS A 139 16.33 10.58 1.36
N SER A 140 15.15 10.88 0.82
CA SER A 140 14.09 11.52 1.59
C SER A 140 13.43 10.58 2.61
N MET A 141 13.74 9.28 2.57
CA MET A 141 13.11 8.25 3.40
C MET A 141 11.59 8.19 3.20
N THR A 142 11.14 8.39 1.96
CA THR A 142 9.71 8.43 1.65
C THR A 142 9.17 7.05 1.36
N TYR A 143 8.36 6.53 2.28
CA TYR A 143 7.69 5.23 2.13
C TYR A 143 6.23 5.42 1.66
N SER A 144 6.12 5.99 0.49
CA SER A 144 4.87 6.16 -0.26
C SER A 144 5.20 6.33 -1.73
N SER A 145 4.22 6.16 -2.62
CA SER A 145 4.46 6.25 -4.07
C SER A 145 5.10 7.57 -4.48
N ALA A 146 6.05 7.50 -5.38
CA ALA A 146 6.51 8.63 -6.16
C ALA A 146 5.56 8.93 -7.32
N ILE A 147 5.70 10.10 -7.99
CA ILE A 147 5.02 10.46 -9.24
C ILE A 147 6.07 10.92 -10.24
N PHE A 148 6.15 10.24 -11.38
CA PHE A 148 7.17 10.46 -12.41
C PHE A 148 6.61 11.38 -13.50
N ASN A 149 7.26 12.52 -13.74
CA ASN A 149 6.89 13.44 -14.83
C ASN A 149 7.55 13.04 -16.16
N GLY A 150 8.69 12.34 -16.11
CA GLY A 150 9.44 11.91 -17.26
C GLY A 150 10.03 10.52 -17.16
N LYS A 151 10.49 9.96 -18.30
CA LYS A 151 11.09 8.62 -18.35
C LYS A 151 12.40 8.54 -17.54
N ASN A 152 13.14 9.63 -17.46
CA ASN A 152 14.47 9.71 -16.85
C ASN A 152 14.45 10.18 -15.40
N ASP A 153 13.28 10.41 -14.80
CA ASP A 153 13.20 10.79 -13.39
C ASP A 153 13.75 9.66 -12.51
N ASN A 154 14.71 9.99 -11.65
CA ASN A 154 15.11 9.12 -10.56
C ASN A 154 14.06 9.16 -9.44
N LEU A 155 14.17 8.26 -8.47
CA LEU A 155 13.18 8.13 -7.40
C LEU A 155 13.09 9.40 -6.55
N GLU A 156 14.21 10.04 -6.21
CA GLU A 156 14.25 11.27 -5.39
C GLU A 156 13.52 12.43 -6.08
N LEU A 157 13.76 12.64 -7.37
CA LEU A 157 13.05 13.65 -8.16
C LEU A 157 11.55 13.34 -8.25
N ALA A 158 11.20 12.08 -8.48
CA ALA A 158 9.82 11.66 -8.56
C ALA A 158 9.06 11.78 -7.22
N GLN A 159 9.76 11.62 -6.07
CA GLN A 159 9.19 11.92 -4.76
C GLN A 159 8.94 13.41 -4.57
N ASN A 160 9.85 14.27 -5.01
CA ASN A 160 9.65 15.73 -5.00
C ASN A 160 8.48 16.14 -5.92
N ASN A 161 8.37 15.54 -7.11
CA ASN A 161 7.24 15.76 -8.02
C ASN A 161 5.90 15.42 -7.37
N LYS A 162 5.84 14.30 -6.64
CA LYS A 162 4.66 13.91 -5.86
C LYS A 162 4.28 14.96 -4.83
N TYR A 163 5.25 15.46 -4.08
CA TYR A 163 5.03 16.50 -3.07
C TYR A 163 4.54 17.78 -3.71
N GLN A 164 5.17 18.20 -4.80
CA GLN A 164 4.77 19.40 -5.54
C GLN A 164 3.32 19.27 -6.04
N LYS A 165 2.97 18.14 -6.66
CA LYS A 165 1.60 17.92 -7.15
C LYS A 165 0.56 17.99 -6.03
N LEU A 166 0.84 17.42 -4.86
CA LEU A 166 -0.09 17.48 -3.73
C LEU A 166 -0.18 18.91 -3.15
N ALA A 167 0.93 19.64 -3.11
CA ALA A 167 0.98 21.04 -2.68
C ALA A 167 0.16 21.94 -3.61
N ASP A 168 0.34 21.80 -4.93
CA ASP A 168 -0.40 22.54 -5.96
C ASP A 168 -1.89 22.23 -5.91
N LEU A 169 -2.22 20.92 -5.81
CA LEU A 169 -3.60 20.45 -5.68
C LEU A 169 -4.30 21.05 -4.46
N SER A 170 -3.55 21.26 -3.38
CA SER A 170 -4.04 21.85 -2.11
C SER A 170 -4.01 23.37 -2.10
N SER A 171 -3.47 24.00 -3.14
CA SER A 171 -3.36 25.47 -3.28
C SER A 171 -2.70 26.12 -2.07
N ILE A 172 -1.51 25.65 -1.69
CA ILE A 172 -0.75 26.18 -0.55
C ILE A 172 -0.34 27.62 -0.83
N LYS A 173 -0.53 28.50 0.15
CA LYS A 173 -0.22 29.94 0.08
C LYS A 173 0.76 30.34 1.18
N LYS A 174 1.39 31.49 0.96
CA LYS A 174 2.20 32.18 2.00
C LYS A 174 1.37 32.41 3.25
N GLY A 175 1.93 32.06 4.41
CA GLY A 175 1.31 32.22 5.71
C GLY A 175 0.33 31.10 6.11
N ASP A 176 0.09 30.09 5.26
CA ASP A 176 -0.78 28.97 5.61
C ASP A 176 -0.25 28.21 6.84
N ASN A 177 -1.16 27.88 7.75
CA ASN A 177 -0.93 26.93 8.84
C ASN A 177 -1.39 25.54 8.39
N ILE A 178 -0.45 24.62 8.22
CA ILE A 178 -0.64 23.30 7.60
C ILE A 178 -0.56 22.22 8.68
N LEU A 179 -1.49 21.27 8.63
CA LEU A 179 -1.41 20.03 9.38
C LEU A 179 -1.05 18.88 8.41
N GLU A 180 0.06 18.19 8.64
CA GLU A 180 0.37 16.92 8.01
C GLU A 180 0.01 15.77 8.94
N ILE A 181 -0.94 14.91 8.52
CA ILE A 181 -1.35 13.73 9.30
C ILE A 181 -0.60 12.50 8.78
N GLY A 182 0.31 11.96 9.61
CA GLY A 182 1.15 10.84 9.23
C GLY A 182 2.41 11.28 8.48
N CYS A 183 3.26 12.06 9.14
CA CYS A 183 4.44 12.66 8.49
C CYS A 183 5.56 11.68 8.13
N GLY A 184 5.45 10.40 8.51
CA GLY A 184 6.52 9.44 8.29
C GLY A 184 7.86 9.93 8.83
N TRP A 185 8.90 9.89 8.02
CA TRP A 185 10.24 10.40 8.34
C TRP A 185 10.43 11.89 7.96
N GLY A 186 9.34 12.63 7.73
CA GLY A 186 9.35 14.08 7.57
C GLY A 186 9.72 14.60 6.19
N GLY A 187 9.71 13.74 5.15
CA GLY A 187 10.10 14.15 3.80
C GLY A 187 9.21 15.24 3.22
N PHE A 188 7.90 15.12 3.36
CA PHE A 188 6.96 16.12 2.86
C PHE A 188 6.98 17.41 3.67
N SER A 189 7.01 17.31 5.02
CA SER A 189 7.15 18.50 5.87
C SER A 189 8.42 19.30 5.55
N GLU A 190 9.56 18.63 5.33
CA GLU A 190 10.81 19.29 4.93
C GLU A 190 10.68 19.96 3.56
N PHE A 191 10.09 19.26 2.58
CA PHE A 191 9.84 19.81 1.25
C PHE A 191 8.98 21.07 1.32
N LEU A 192 7.87 21.04 2.06
CA LEU A 192 6.99 22.21 2.23
C LEU A 192 7.71 23.38 2.90
N ALA A 193 8.43 23.13 4.00
CA ALA A 193 9.12 24.18 4.74
C ALA A 193 10.25 24.86 3.94
N LYS A 194 10.87 24.13 3.00
CA LYS A 194 11.91 24.67 2.11
C LYS A 194 11.35 25.48 0.94
N ASN A 195 10.20 25.07 0.40
CA ASN A 195 9.67 25.61 -0.85
C ASN A 195 8.52 26.62 -0.62
N TYR A 196 7.92 26.65 0.57
CA TYR A 196 6.80 27.51 0.90
C TYR A 196 7.06 28.31 2.18
N ASP A 197 6.50 29.50 2.23
CA ASP A 197 6.48 30.33 3.46
C ASP A 197 5.22 29.98 4.27
N CYS A 198 5.27 28.86 5.01
CA CYS A 198 4.15 28.31 5.77
C CYS A 198 4.62 27.73 7.10
N GLN A 199 3.67 27.54 8.04
CA GLN A 199 3.87 26.86 9.31
C GLN A 199 3.29 25.45 9.24
N ILE A 200 4.03 24.44 9.71
CA ILE A 200 3.65 23.03 9.57
C ILE A 200 3.60 22.38 10.94
N THR A 201 2.48 21.72 11.24
CA THR A 201 2.36 20.77 12.34
C THR A 201 2.38 19.36 11.76
N ALA A 202 3.45 18.60 12.00
CA ALA A 202 3.68 17.27 11.46
C ALA A 202 3.36 16.20 12.49
N LEU A 203 2.33 15.36 12.25
CA LEU A 203 1.89 14.33 13.19
C LEU A 203 2.44 12.96 12.87
N THR A 204 2.85 12.24 13.90
CA THR A 204 3.08 10.79 13.85
C THR A 204 2.69 10.13 15.16
N ILE A 205 2.38 8.82 15.12
CA ILE A 205 2.18 7.97 16.31
C ILE A 205 3.29 6.94 16.48
N SER A 206 4.31 6.94 15.61
CA SER A 206 5.54 6.15 15.74
C SER A 206 6.61 6.95 16.49
N ARG A 207 7.16 6.40 17.57
CA ARG A 207 8.25 7.03 18.33
C ARG A 207 9.52 7.16 17.50
N GLU A 208 9.83 6.17 16.68
CA GLU A 208 11.00 6.16 15.81
C GLU A 208 10.90 7.26 14.74
N GLN A 209 9.73 7.39 14.10
CA GLN A 209 9.49 8.47 13.13
C GLN A 209 9.54 9.86 13.81
N PHE A 210 8.94 10.00 15.01
CA PHE A 210 8.96 11.25 15.76
C PHE A 210 10.40 11.71 16.04
N LYS A 211 11.23 10.82 16.59
CA LYS A 211 12.63 11.11 16.88
C LYS A 211 13.40 11.48 15.60
N PHE A 212 13.30 10.64 14.58
CA PHE A 212 13.98 10.86 13.31
C PHE A 212 13.57 12.19 12.64
N THR A 213 12.26 12.47 12.59
CA THR A 213 11.75 13.70 11.97
C THR A 213 12.15 14.93 12.74
N THR A 214 12.17 14.91 14.08
CA THR A 214 12.64 16.00 14.91
C THR A 214 14.12 16.30 14.61
N GLU A 215 14.99 15.28 14.66
CA GLU A 215 16.41 15.45 14.32
C GLU A 215 16.63 15.94 12.88
N ARG A 216 15.79 15.51 11.95
CA ARG A 216 15.82 15.95 10.55
C ARG A 216 15.52 17.45 10.43
N MET A 217 14.50 17.95 11.12
CA MET A 217 14.13 19.38 11.11
C MET A 217 15.20 20.23 11.78
N GLU A 218 15.82 19.76 12.87
CA GLU A 218 16.96 20.41 13.52
C GLU A 218 18.15 20.54 12.56
N LYS A 219 18.58 19.44 11.94
CA LYS A 219 19.70 19.42 10.98
C LYS A 219 19.47 20.30 9.76
N ALA A 220 18.21 20.45 9.35
CA ALA A 220 17.83 21.30 8.23
C ALA A 220 17.59 22.77 8.62
N ASN A 221 17.71 23.16 9.91
CA ASN A 221 17.38 24.47 10.45
C ASN A 221 15.92 24.90 10.16
N LEU A 222 14.98 23.96 10.25
CA LEU A 222 13.55 24.16 9.94
C LEU A 222 12.63 24.15 11.16
N THR A 223 13.18 24.12 12.38
CA THR A 223 12.40 24.05 13.63
C THR A 223 11.51 25.27 13.88
N SER A 224 11.83 26.40 13.27
CA SER A 224 10.98 27.60 13.30
C SER A 224 9.73 27.48 12.41
N LYS A 225 9.75 26.61 11.40
CA LYS A 225 8.66 26.38 10.46
C LYS A 225 7.90 25.07 10.70
N VAL A 226 8.55 24.04 11.25
CA VAL A 226 7.99 22.70 11.41
C VAL A 226 7.97 22.30 12.87
N LYS A 227 6.78 22.06 13.40
CA LYS A 227 6.55 21.47 14.72
C LYS A 227 6.18 20.00 14.57
N VAL A 228 7.07 19.10 14.98
CA VAL A 228 6.78 17.65 15.01
C VAL A 228 6.02 17.33 16.30
N VAL A 229 4.93 16.56 16.20
CA VAL A 229 4.06 16.25 17.33
C VAL A 229 3.78 14.73 17.38
N PHE A 230 4.11 14.11 18.50
CA PHE A 230 3.76 12.71 18.78
C PHE A 230 2.31 12.64 19.27
N CYS A 231 1.36 12.51 18.35
CA CYS A 231 -0.07 12.59 18.65
C CYS A 231 -0.90 11.78 17.65
N ASP A 232 -1.94 11.13 18.16
CA ASP A 232 -2.99 10.54 17.32
C ASP A 232 -3.85 11.67 16.72
N TYR A 233 -4.12 11.64 15.40
CA TYR A 233 -4.88 12.67 14.71
C TYR A 233 -6.25 12.94 15.35
N ARG A 234 -6.85 11.95 16.00
CA ARG A 234 -8.15 12.09 16.71
C ARG A 234 -8.08 13.05 17.90
N ASN A 235 -6.87 13.29 18.43
CA ASN A 235 -6.65 14.14 19.61
C ASN A 235 -6.08 15.52 19.28
N ILE A 236 -5.66 15.78 18.04
CA ILE A 236 -5.11 17.10 17.67
C ILE A 236 -6.14 18.19 17.84
N LYS A 237 -5.69 19.35 18.29
CA LYS A 237 -6.50 20.56 18.43
C LYS A 237 -5.89 21.69 17.60
N GLY A 238 -6.66 22.74 17.34
CA GLY A 238 -6.25 23.90 16.56
C GLY A 238 -7.07 24.07 15.30
N GLN A 239 -6.72 25.11 14.53
CA GLN A 239 -7.36 25.46 13.26
C GLN A 239 -6.29 25.59 12.18
N PHE A 240 -6.48 24.90 11.06
CA PHE A 240 -5.51 24.81 9.98
C PHE A 240 -6.12 25.31 8.66
N ASP A 241 -5.28 25.97 7.86
CA ASP A 241 -5.65 26.39 6.50
C ASP A 241 -5.64 25.21 5.54
N LYS A 242 -4.72 24.26 5.78
CA LYS A 242 -4.58 23.01 4.99
C LYS A 242 -4.44 21.81 5.91
N VAL A 243 -5.10 20.72 5.53
CA VAL A 243 -4.87 19.40 6.14
C VAL A 243 -4.39 18.46 5.04
N LEU A 244 -3.17 17.94 5.18
CA LEU A 244 -2.52 17.09 4.18
C LEU A 244 -2.21 15.72 4.77
N SER A 245 -2.31 14.68 3.95
CA SER A 245 -1.96 13.33 4.37
C SER A 245 -1.54 12.49 3.16
N ILE A 246 -0.47 11.72 3.31
CA ILE A 246 0.08 10.84 2.27
C ILE A 246 0.09 9.42 2.80
N GLU A 247 -0.75 8.54 2.20
CA GLU A 247 -0.80 7.08 2.45
C GLU A 247 -0.87 6.72 3.95
N MET A 248 -1.69 7.46 4.69
CA MET A 248 -2.01 7.17 6.09
C MET A 248 -3.45 6.68 6.25
N PHE A 249 -4.35 7.05 5.31
CA PHE A 249 -5.76 6.73 5.39
C PHE A 249 -6.03 5.22 5.39
N GLU A 250 -5.18 4.45 4.73
CA GLU A 250 -5.21 2.99 4.69
C GLU A 250 -5.09 2.36 6.08
N ALA A 251 -4.35 3.01 6.97
CA ALA A 251 -4.15 2.58 8.35
C ALA A 251 -5.26 3.05 9.32
N VAL A 252 -6.22 3.83 8.86
CA VAL A 252 -7.35 4.32 9.70
C VAL A 252 -8.28 3.19 10.08
N GLY A 253 -8.57 2.26 9.14
CA GLY A 253 -9.54 1.20 9.29
C GLY A 253 -10.97 1.66 8.96
N ARG A 254 -11.73 0.77 8.33
CA ARG A 254 -13.06 1.06 7.78
C ARG A 254 -14.02 1.69 8.79
N GLU A 255 -14.00 1.21 10.02
CA GLU A 255 -14.89 1.67 11.09
C GLU A 255 -14.66 3.15 11.49
N TYR A 256 -13.48 3.69 11.15
CA TYR A 256 -13.07 5.05 11.53
C TYR A 256 -12.96 6.02 10.36
N TRP A 257 -13.30 5.62 9.12
CA TRP A 257 -13.22 6.49 7.95
C TRP A 257 -14.10 7.75 8.10
N LYS A 258 -15.34 7.58 8.57
CA LYS A 258 -16.22 8.72 8.85
C LYS A 258 -15.63 9.63 9.93
N THR A 259 -15.14 9.06 11.04
CA THR A 259 -14.49 9.79 12.14
C THR A 259 -13.28 10.59 11.66
N PHE A 260 -12.52 10.08 10.68
CA PHE A 260 -11.39 10.79 10.09
C PHE A 260 -11.83 12.10 9.42
N PHE A 261 -12.84 12.06 8.56
CA PHE A 261 -13.34 13.27 7.89
C PHE A 261 -14.07 14.20 8.87
N GLU A 262 -14.86 13.69 9.80
CA GLU A 262 -15.48 14.49 10.86
C GLU A 262 -14.42 15.22 11.70
N LYS A 263 -13.31 14.53 12.03
CA LYS A 263 -12.20 15.17 12.74
C LYS A 263 -11.56 16.27 11.90
N ILE A 264 -11.27 16.04 10.64
CA ILE A 264 -10.71 17.07 9.75
C ILE A 264 -11.65 18.28 9.69
N LYS A 265 -12.96 18.08 9.58
CA LYS A 265 -13.95 19.17 9.60
C LYS A 265 -13.83 20.05 10.82
N THR A 266 -13.58 19.48 12.01
CA THR A 266 -13.49 20.26 13.26
C THR A 266 -12.22 21.12 13.37
N ILE A 267 -11.18 20.81 12.62
CA ILE A 267 -9.87 21.47 12.69
C ILE A 267 -9.50 22.24 11.42
N LEU A 268 -10.30 22.12 10.36
CA LEU A 268 -10.11 22.87 9.12
C LEU A 268 -10.84 24.21 9.22
N LYS A 269 -10.15 25.31 8.86
CA LYS A 269 -10.77 26.63 8.75
C LYS A 269 -11.84 26.66 7.63
N PRO A 270 -12.82 27.58 7.66
CA PRO A 270 -13.94 27.59 6.69
C PRO A 270 -13.52 27.57 5.22
N ASN A 271 -12.44 28.26 4.85
CA ASN A 271 -11.91 28.32 3.48
C ASN A 271 -10.72 27.36 3.27
N GLY A 272 -10.54 26.40 4.17
CA GLY A 272 -9.43 25.47 4.13
C GLY A 272 -9.58 24.40 3.05
N ASN A 273 -8.46 23.79 2.69
CA ASN A 273 -8.40 22.68 1.75
C ASN A 273 -7.82 21.43 2.39
N VAL A 274 -8.28 20.27 1.94
CA VAL A 274 -7.71 18.97 2.32
C VAL A 274 -7.05 18.35 1.09
N GLY A 275 -5.79 17.96 1.21
CA GLY A 275 -5.05 17.23 0.18
C GLY A 275 -4.70 15.84 0.69
N LEU A 276 -5.20 14.81 0.02
CA LEU A 276 -4.95 13.43 0.38
C LEU A 276 -4.27 12.69 -0.77
N GLN A 277 -3.22 11.92 -0.46
CA GLN A 277 -2.77 10.83 -1.30
C GLN A 277 -3.12 9.52 -0.61
N LEU A 278 -3.82 8.64 -1.31
CA LEU A 278 -4.26 7.35 -0.76
C LEU A 278 -4.45 6.29 -1.86
N ILE A 279 -4.39 5.03 -1.44
CA ILE A 279 -4.64 3.89 -2.31
C ILE A 279 -6.14 3.57 -2.30
N THR A 280 -6.70 3.32 -3.47
CA THR A 280 -8.07 2.80 -3.64
C THR A 280 -8.05 1.43 -4.27
N ILE A 281 -9.08 0.64 -3.99
CA ILE A 281 -9.33 -0.64 -4.65
C ILE A 281 -10.47 -0.48 -5.67
N ASP A 282 -10.47 -1.29 -6.74
CA ASP A 282 -11.55 -1.29 -7.74
C ASP A 282 -12.91 -1.61 -7.08
N ASP A 283 -13.97 -0.88 -7.48
CA ASP A 283 -15.31 -1.04 -6.92
C ASP A 283 -15.87 -2.46 -7.10
N LYS A 284 -15.49 -3.16 -8.20
CA LYS A 284 -15.96 -4.52 -8.49
C LYS A 284 -15.48 -5.54 -7.47
N ILE A 285 -14.21 -5.41 -7.04
CA ILE A 285 -13.60 -6.36 -6.10
C ILE A 285 -13.75 -5.95 -4.64
N TYR A 286 -14.16 -4.70 -4.36
CA TYR A 286 -14.27 -4.17 -3.00
C TYR A 286 -15.16 -5.03 -2.09
N ASN A 287 -16.29 -5.53 -2.60
CA ASN A 287 -17.25 -6.32 -1.80
C ASN A 287 -16.66 -7.64 -1.30
N VAL A 288 -15.80 -8.27 -2.08
CA VAL A 288 -15.06 -9.47 -1.68
C VAL A 288 -13.92 -9.10 -0.74
N TYR A 289 -13.11 -8.10 -1.11
CA TYR A 289 -11.97 -7.63 -0.35
C TYR A 289 -12.31 -7.21 1.09
N LYS A 290 -13.38 -6.42 1.28
CA LYS A 290 -13.77 -5.92 2.63
C LYS A 290 -14.09 -7.01 3.65
N ASN A 291 -14.37 -8.24 3.20
CA ASN A 291 -14.75 -9.36 4.05
C ASN A 291 -13.69 -10.47 4.10
N ASN A 292 -12.65 -10.39 3.27
CA ASN A 292 -11.61 -11.39 3.16
C ASN A 292 -10.23 -10.74 3.29
N PRO A 293 -9.63 -10.75 4.49
CA PRO A 293 -8.26 -10.28 4.66
C PRO A 293 -7.31 -10.96 3.69
N ASP A 294 -6.47 -10.17 3.05
CA ASP A 294 -5.45 -10.63 2.13
C ASP A 294 -4.07 -10.79 2.79
N PHE A 295 -3.07 -11.05 1.97
CA PHE A 295 -1.68 -11.15 2.41
C PHE A 295 -1.20 -9.88 3.12
N ILE A 296 -1.55 -8.69 2.60
CA ILE A 296 -1.13 -7.40 3.16
C ILE A 296 -1.68 -7.22 4.56
N GLN A 297 -2.96 -7.46 4.75
CA GLN A 297 -3.62 -7.33 6.05
C GLN A 297 -3.15 -8.38 7.07
N LYS A 298 -2.71 -9.55 6.60
CA LYS A 298 -2.22 -10.60 7.49
C LYS A 298 -0.77 -10.39 7.94
N TYR A 299 0.12 -9.98 7.02
CA TYR A 299 1.56 -10.03 7.24
C TYR A 299 2.27 -8.68 7.23
N ILE A 300 1.72 -7.65 6.57
CA ILE A 300 2.40 -6.38 6.35
C ILE A 300 1.74 -5.25 7.13
N PHE A 301 0.45 -4.98 6.88
CA PHE A 301 -0.31 -3.90 7.51
C PHE A 301 -1.57 -4.42 8.20
N PRO A 302 -1.42 -5.04 9.41
CA PRO A 302 -2.58 -5.51 10.16
C PRO A 302 -3.58 -4.38 10.43
N GLY A 303 -4.87 -4.62 10.15
CA GLY A 303 -5.92 -3.62 10.29
C GLY A 303 -6.01 -2.60 9.16
N GLY A 304 -5.11 -2.63 8.18
CA GLY A 304 -5.20 -1.79 6.98
C GLY A 304 -6.42 -2.13 6.13
N MET A 305 -7.02 -1.11 5.49
CA MET A 305 -8.19 -1.28 4.61
C MET A 305 -8.20 -0.20 3.54
N LEU A 306 -8.34 -0.64 2.29
CA LEU A 306 -8.47 0.27 1.15
C LEU A 306 -9.94 0.58 0.89
N PRO A 307 -10.34 1.85 0.73
CA PRO A 307 -11.66 2.20 0.22
C PRO A 307 -11.72 1.98 -1.29
N SER A 308 -12.89 1.70 -1.81
CA SER A 308 -13.14 1.94 -3.24
C SER A 308 -13.51 3.40 -3.49
N VAL A 309 -13.44 3.83 -4.75
CA VAL A 309 -13.74 5.23 -5.10
C VAL A 309 -15.19 5.58 -4.77
N GLU A 310 -16.14 4.69 -5.04
CA GLU A 310 -17.55 4.88 -4.71
C GLU A 310 -17.78 4.99 -3.20
N VAL A 311 -17.19 4.08 -2.42
CA VAL A 311 -17.28 4.12 -0.95
C VAL A 311 -16.66 5.40 -0.40
N LEU A 312 -15.53 5.82 -0.93
CA LEU A 312 -14.86 7.05 -0.49
C LEU A 312 -15.71 8.30 -0.79
N LYS A 313 -16.30 8.39 -1.99
CA LYS A 313 -17.23 9.47 -2.35
C LYS A 313 -18.41 9.54 -1.39
N ASN A 314 -19.04 8.41 -1.14
CA ASN A 314 -20.19 8.34 -0.22
C ASN A 314 -19.83 8.81 1.20
N ILE A 315 -18.65 8.46 1.71
CA ILE A 315 -18.21 8.91 3.04
C ILE A 315 -17.94 10.41 3.04
N ILE A 316 -17.26 10.94 2.03
CA ILE A 316 -16.91 12.35 1.90
C ILE A 316 -18.16 13.22 1.85
N GLU A 317 -19.13 12.88 0.99
CA GLU A 317 -20.39 13.60 0.83
C GLU A 317 -21.23 13.62 2.12
N ASN A 318 -21.23 12.52 2.88
CA ASN A 318 -21.92 12.42 4.16
C ASN A 318 -21.18 13.12 5.33
N THR A 319 -20.04 13.75 5.09
CA THR A 319 -19.26 14.47 6.11
C THR A 319 -19.09 15.97 5.82
N SER A 320 -19.95 16.53 4.97
CA SER A 320 -19.94 17.95 4.57
C SER A 320 -18.71 18.38 3.77
N PHE A 321 -18.03 17.44 3.14
CA PHE A 321 -16.99 17.72 2.17
C PHE A 321 -17.48 17.41 0.75
N ARG A 322 -16.89 18.13 -0.22
CA ARG A 322 -17.01 17.79 -1.65
C ARG A 322 -15.63 17.49 -2.24
N ILE A 323 -15.58 16.59 -3.17
CA ILE A 323 -14.39 16.34 -3.97
C ILE A 323 -14.27 17.45 -5.02
N ASN A 324 -13.20 18.25 -4.91
CA ASN A 324 -12.89 19.29 -5.88
C ASN A 324 -12.13 18.72 -7.08
N SER A 325 -11.24 17.76 -6.85
CA SER A 325 -10.49 17.06 -7.90
C SER A 325 -9.95 15.73 -7.41
N ILE A 326 -9.77 14.79 -8.35
CA ILE A 326 -9.20 13.47 -8.11
C ILE A 326 -8.33 13.08 -9.31
N ASN A 327 -7.09 12.70 -9.05
CA ASN A 327 -6.10 12.28 -10.05
C ASN A 327 -5.62 10.86 -9.75
N SER A 328 -5.28 10.09 -10.79
CA SER A 328 -4.85 8.68 -10.71
C SER A 328 -3.38 8.53 -11.09
N TYR A 329 -2.64 7.66 -10.34
CA TYR A 329 -1.20 7.44 -10.54
C TYR A 329 -0.81 5.95 -10.35
N SER A 330 -1.64 5.02 -10.84
CA SER A 330 -1.42 3.57 -10.69
C SER A 330 -0.05 3.12 -11.24
N ASN A 331 0.30 3.56 -12.45
CA ASN A 331 1.55 3.19 -13.09
C ASN A 331 2.79 3.73 -12.35
N ASP A 332 2.65 4.90 -11.70
CA ASP A 332 3.71 5.50 -10.91
C ASP A 332 4.02 4.68 -9.67
N TYR A 333 2.98 4.14 -9.02
CA TYR A 333 3.18 3.24 -7.89
C TYR A 333 3.81 1.91 -8.33
N ALA A 334 3.35 1.31 -9.41
CA ALA A 334 3.98 0.12 -9.96
C ALA A 334 5.48 0.34 -10.23
N LYS A 335 5.85 1.47 -10.85
CA LYS A 335 7.25 1.86 -11.08
C LYS A 335 8.02 2.07 -9.77
N THR A 336 7.41 2.73 -8.78
CA THR A 336 8.00 2.94 -7.45
C THR A 336 8.32 1.61 -6.76
N LEU A 337 7.36 0.68 -6.72
CA LEU A 337 7.52 -0.65 -6.14
C LEU A 337 8.60 -1.47 -6.85
N ASN A 338 8.68 -1.38 -8.17
CA ASN A 338 9.73 -2.03 -8.95
C ASN A 338 11.13 -1.50 -8.58
N ILE A 339 11.28 -0.18 -8.40
CA ILE A 339 12.53 0.43 -7.97
C ILE A 339 12.87 -0.03 -6.55
N TRP A 340 11.93 0.02 -5.62
CA TRP A 340 12.14 -0.46 -4.24
C TRP A 340 12.55 -1.92 -4.20
N ASN A 341 11.91 -2.78 -4.99
CA ASN A 341 12.24 -4.21 -5.05
C ASN A 341 13.69 -4.42 -5.56
N LYS A 342 14.09 -3.70 -6.60
CA LYS A 342 15.47 -3.75 -7.12
C LYS A 342 16.48 -3.30 -6.07
N GLU A 343 16.25 -2.16 -5.41
CA GLU A 343 17.16 -1.63 -4.39
C GLU A 343 17.21 -2.52 -3.14
N PHE A 344 16.07 -3.06 -2.70
CA PHE A 344 16.01 -4.05 -1.61
C PHE A 344 16.90 -5.27 -1.92
N ASN A 345 16.76 -5.87 -3.09
CA ASN A 345 17.54 -7.03 -3.47
C ASN A 345 19.02 -6.69 -3.70
N ARG A 346 19.33 -5.53 -4.28
CA ARG A 346 20.70 -5.04 -4.47
C ARG A 346 21.45 -4.86 -3.15
N ASN A 347 20.74 -4.41 -2.12
CA ASN A 347 21.32 -4.17 -0.80
C ASN A 347 21.08 -5.32 0.18
N TRP A 348 20.59 -6.49 -0.27
CA TRP A 348 20.24 -7.60 0.62
C TRP A 348 21.34 -8.00 1.58
N THR A 349 22.58 -8.11 1.13
CA THR A 349 23.73 -8.48 1.99
C THR A 349 23.94 -7.51 3.18
N LYS A 350 23.55 -6.23 3.00
CA LYS A 350 23.59 -5.25 4.09
C LYS A 350 22.38 -5.40 5.02
N ILE A 351 21.23 -5.70 4.45
CA ILE A 351 19.98 -5.92 5.18
C ILE A 351 20.07 -7.19 6.04
N GLU A 352 20.64 -8.27 5.49
CA GLU A 352 20.86 -9.53 6.19
C GLU A 352 21.73 -9.34 7.46
N LYS A 353 22.74 -8.47 7.39
CA LYS A 353 23.60 -8.11 8.55
C LYS A 353 22.84 -7.39 9.67
N LEU A 354 21.64 -6.88 9.42
CA LEU A 354 20.75 -6.34 10.45
C LEU A 354 19.98 -7.44 11.20
N GLY A 355 20.15 -8.73 10.84
CA GLY A 355 19.50 -9.87 11.49
C GLY A 355 18.28 -10.41 10.73
N PHE A 356 18.01 -9.94 9.51
CA PHE A 356 16.93 -10.47 8.68
C PHE A 356 17.38 -11.75 7.97
N ASP A 357 16.48 -12.75 7.94
CA ASP A 357 16.73 -14.05 7.31
C ASP A 357 16.20 -14.14 5.87
N GLU A 358 16.48 -15.25 5.19
CA GLU A 358 16.00 -15.49 3.83
C GLU A 358 14.47 -15.59 3.75
N ARG A 359 13.82 -16.06 4.81
CA ARG A 359 12.34 -16.10 4.86
C ARG A 359 11.76 -14.69 4.84
N PHE A 360 12.37 -13.75 5.56
CA PHE A 360 12.00 -12.33 5.50
C PHE A 360 12.25 -11.76 4.09
N LYS A 361 13.37 -12.12 3.44
CA LYS A 361 13.64 -11.70 2.05
C LYS A 361 12.52 -12.12 1.10
N LEU A 362 12.10 -13.37 1.17
CA LEU A 362 11.01 -13.89 0.34
C LEU A 362 9.68 -13.22 0.65
N LEU A 363 9.36 -12.99 1.94
CA LEU A 363 8.17 -12.27 2.36
C LEU A 363 8.14 -10.84 1.81
N TRP A 364 9.28 -10.12 1.88
CA TRP A 364 9.36 -8.73 1.41
C TRP A 364 9.29 -8.63 -0.11
N ASN A 365 9.97 -9.54 -0.83
CA ASN A 365 9.84 -9.67 -2.29
C ASN A 365 8.40 -9.97 -2.71
N TYR A 366 7.71 -10.87 -1.98
CA TYR A 366 6.31 -11.16 -2.24
C TYR A 366 5.44 -9.92 -2.04
N TYR A 367 5.63 -9.19 -0.94
CA TYR A 367 4.91 -7.95 -0.65
C TYR A 367 5.05 -6.94 -1.79
N LEU A 368 6.28 -6.59 -2.17
CA LEU A 368 6.53 -5.59 -3.20
C LEU A 368 5.97 -6.02 -4.57
N SER A 369 6.17 -7.29 -4.95
CA SER A 369 5.66 -7.81 -6.23
C SER A 369 4.13 -7.99 -6.24
N TYR A 370 3.51 -8.33 -5.11
CA TYR A 370 2.06 -8.43 -4.98
C TYR A 370 1.39 -7.07 -5.19
N CYS A 371 1.91 -6.03 -4.54
CA CYS A 371 1.43 -4.67 -4.72
C CYS A 371 1.69 -4.17 -6.15
N GLU A 372 2.90 -4.39 -6.71
CA GLU A 372 3.24 -4.01 -8.08
C GLU A 372 2.26 -4.65 -9.09
N GLY A 373 1.97 -5.94 -8.95
CA GLY A 373 0.98 -6.65 -9.78
C GLY A 373 -0.42 -6.07 -9.65
N GLY A 374 -0.83 -5.69 -8.44
CA GLY A 374 -2.11 -5.04 -8.17
C GLY A 374 -2.26 -3.67 -8.86
N PHE A 375 -1.21 -2.84 -8.85
CA PHE A 375 -1.20 -1.55 -9.58
C PHE A 375 -1.13 -1.73 -11.10
N LEU A 376 -0.34 -2.67 -11.61
CA LEU A 376 -0.25 -2.98 -13.04
C LEU A 376 -1.58 -3.47 -13.62
N SER A 377 -2.35 -4.25 -12.84
CA SER A 377 -3.68 -4.73 -13.24
C SER A 377 -4.78 -3.69 -13.06
N LYS A 378 -4.50 -2.57 -12.38
CA LYS A 378 -5.45 -1.54 -11.95
C LYS A 378 -6.52 -2.03 -10.96
N ASN A 379 -6.31 -3.19 -10.32
CA ASN A 379 -7.15 -3.64 -9.21
C ASN A 379 -7.03 -2.72 -8.00
N ILE A 380 -5.89 -2.08 -7.86
CA ILE A 380 -5.66 -0.97 -6.94
C ILE A 380 -5.09 0.23 -7.69
N ASP A 381 -5.38 1.43 -7.20
CA ASP A 381 -4.93 2.67 -7.82
C ASP A 381 -4.47 3.66 -6.74
N LEU A 382 -3.51 4.52 -7.09
CA LEU A 382 -3.09 5.65 -6.27
C LEU A 382 -3.89 6.89 -6.65
N LYS A 383 -4.48 7.56 -5.68
CA LYS A 383 -5.23 8.80 -5.90
C LYS A 383 -4.59 9.96 -5.14
N GLN A 384 -4.48 11.12 -5.81
CA GLN A 384 -4.39 12.40 -5.12
C GLN A 384 -5.73 13.10 -5.23
N ILE A 385 -6.27 13.53 -4.09
CA ILE A 385 -7.63 14.08 -3.96
C ILE A 385 -7.57 15.41 -3.23
N ASN A 386 -8.28 16.40 -3.77
CA ASN A 386 -8.53 17.67 -3.08
C ASN A 386 -9.98 17.74 -2.63
N LEU A 387 -10.17 18.07 -1.35
CA LEU A 387 -11.48 18.26 -0.75
C LEU A 387 -11.64 19.70 -0.23
N LYS A 388 -12.88 20.18 -0.31
CA LYS A 388 -13.31 21.45 0.28
C LYS A 388 -14.55 21.21 1.13
N LEU A 389 -14.76 22.07 2.14
CA LEU A 389 -16.03 22.14 2.84
C LEU A 389 -17.12 22.63 1.89
N ASN A 390 -18.33 22.09 2.06
CA ASN A 390 -19.53 22.54 1.33
C ASN A 390 -19.96 23.92 1.79
#